data_4a7423502b17f11124c0f11dbe938f4b
#
_entry.id   4a7423502b17f11124c0f11dbe938f4b
#
_cell.length_a   1.000
_cell.length_b   1.000
_cell.length_c   1.000
_cell.angle_alpha   90.00
_cell.angle_beta   90.00
_cell.angle_gamma   90.00
#
_symmetry.space_group_name_H-M   'P 1'
#
loop_
_entity.id
_entity.type
_entity.pdbx_description
1 polymer ?
#
loop_
_entity_poly.entity_id
_entity_poly.type
_entity_poly.pdbx_seq_one_letter_code
_entity_poly.pdbx_strand_id
1 'polypeptide(L)'
;MAESGRGRGLTPVVRGAVSALAVLACLLAAAPAAAQGPGTLSGGNSGGLPTALPGTPVGSTALVRPARPDVAPVGRRLTAVRVGRVADAVEKVRRERREYPRSTRDVFLKGVDRWQVSYFARTPPGAPRKEIAQVLIDDRSGRVVEAWTEYQVPWSMARGYPGAFGRIVNAPWIWIPLALLFLAPFARRPWGMLQLDLLVLTAFSASTAFFNAARIDVSVPLLYPLLAYLLARMLWIGLRRPDAGEGATLAREPLRLLVPVGWLAVAVIFLIGFRVALNVTDSNVIDVGYAGVIGADRIVDGSPLYGAFPRDNASGDTYGPVVYLAYVPFEQAVSWSGRWDDLPAAHGAAIAFDLLACLLAFLIGRRVRGPDLGVLLAYAWVTYPFTLYALMSNSNDTLVAVLVLAAVWAAGSPAGRGAFVALAGLTKFAPLALAPLFATHGGMRPRVLLAYALGFAGAAMLAFAPLLGNLELRSFWDHTIAFQAQRGSPFSVWGLYDPDVEWLNVAQRAVQGAAVLLALALAFVPRRHDLVGLAACSAAILLALQLAVTHWFYLYIPWFFGLVMIALLGRRGPPAGTSPRRLRRRGTG
;
A
#
# COMPACT_ATOMS: atom_id res chain seq x y z
N MET A 1 24.70 28.54 -52.86
CA MET A 1 23.37 28.22 -52.41
C MET A 1 23.55 27.25 -51.24
N ALA A 2 23.40 27.72 -50.01
CA ALA A 2 23.55 26.96 -48.78
C ALA A 2 22.21 26.97 -48.05
N GLU A 3 21.55 25.84 -47.93
CA GLU A 3 20.34 25.69 -47.10
C GLU A 3 20.71 25.41 -45.64
N SER A 4 20.33 26.33 -44.80
CA SER A 4 20.48 26.25 -43.36
C SER A 4 19.38 25.38 -42.76
N GLY A 5 19.71 24.19 -42.27
CA GLY A 5 18.87 23.36 -41.44
C GLY A 5 18.62 24.01 -40.07
N ARG A 6 17.41 24.55 -39.85
CA ARG A 6 16.96 25.00 -38.52
C ARG A 6 16.60 23.78 -37.65
N GLY A 7 17.47 23.44 -36.73
CA GLY A 7 17.14 22.54 -35.65
C GLY A 7 15.99 23.11 -34.79
N ARG A 8 14.84 22.41 -34.76
CA ARG A 8 13.71 22.76 -33.88
C ARG A 8 14.12 22.47 -32.43
N GLY A 9 14.54 23.49 -31.71
CA GLY A 9 14.78 23.43 -30.28
C GLY A 9 13.47 23.10 -29.55
N LEU A 10 13.55 22.20 -28.56
CA LEU A 10 12.45 21.88 -27.65
C LEU A 10 11.94 23.16 -26.97
N THR A 11 10.61 23.34 -26.98
CA THR A 11 9.96 24.50 -26.35
C THR A 11 10.19 24.54 -24.83
N PRO A 12 10.17 25.71 -24.17
CA PRO A 12 10.42 25.84 -22.72
C PRO A 12 9.53 24.96 -21.86
N VAL A 13 8.29 24.71 -22.28
CA VAL A 13 7.33 23.84 -21.58
C VAL A 13 7.77 22.37 -21.61
N VAL A 14 8.34 21.91 -22.74
CA VAL A 14 8.86 20.54 -22.85
C VAL A 14 10.14 20.41 -22.02
N ARG A 15 10.97 21.46 -21.94
CA ARG A 15 12.14 21.48 -21.04
C ARG A 15 11.73 21.41 -19.57
N GLY A 16 10.68 22.13 -19.15
CA GLY A 16 10.17 22.06 -17.77
C GLY A 16 9.63 20.67 -17.41
N ALA A 17 8.87 20.04 -18.31
CA ALA A 17 8.36 18.68 -18.11
C ALA A 17 9.49 17.64 -18.05
N VAL A 18 10.51 17.78 -18.91
CA VAL A 18 11.71 16.92 -18.91
C VAL A 18 12.54 17.13 -17.65
N SER A 19 12.66 18.37 -17.15
CA SER A 19 13.38 18.67 -15.90
C SER A 19 12.66 18.10 -14.67
N ALA A 20 11.32 18.20 -14.58
CA ALA A 20 10.53 17.60 -13.50
C ALA A 20 10.63 16.06 -13.52
N LEU A 21 10.72 15.46 -14.71
CA LEU A 21 10.89 14.03 -14.91
C LEU A 21 12.32 13.56 -14.64
N ALA A 22 13.33 14.39 -14.94
CA ALA A 22 14.71 14.12 -14.56
C ALA A 22 14.87 14.13 -13.03
N VAL A 23 14.16 15.02 -12.32
CA VAL A 23 14.10 15.01 -10.84
C VAL A 23 13.43 13.74 -10.33
N LEU A 24 12.33 13.27 -10.95
CA LEU A 24 11.69 12.01 -10.57
C LEU A 24 12.58 10.80 -10.85
N ALA A 25 13.28 10.79 -11.99
CA ALA A 25 14.25 9.76 -12.33
C ALA A 25 15.46 9.78 -11.38
N CYS A 26 15.94 10.97 -11.00
CA CYS A 26 16.98 11.13 -9.98
C CYS A 26 16.51 10.68 -8.60
N LEU A 27 15.24 10.93 -8.22
CA LEU A 27 14.65 10.49 -6.96
C LEU A 27 14.51 8.95 -6.89
N LEU A 28 14.27 8.29 -8.02
CA LEU A 28 14.19 6.84 -8.10
C LEU A 28 15.56 6.17 -8.32
N ALA A 29 16.52 6.89 -8.89
CA ALA A 29 17.86 6.37 -9.23
C ALA A 29 18.95 6.75 -8.21
N ALA A 30 18.74 7.76 -7.37
CA ALA A 30 19.73 8.26 -6.42
C ALA A 30 19.64 7.55 -5.06
N ALA A 31 19.83 6.24 -5.05
CA ALA A 31 20.22 5.53 -3.85
C ALA A 31 21.63 4.94 -4.06
N PRO A 32 22.70 5.56 -3.54
CA PRO A 32 23.88 4.76 -3.25
C PRO A 32 23.46 3.79 -2.14
N ALA A 33 23.49 2.51 -2.44
CA ALA A 33 23.38 1.47 -1.43
C ALA A 33 24.67 1.53 -0.57
N ALA A 34 24.66 2.40 0.43
CA ALA A 34 25.34 2.08 1.67
C ALA A 34 24.40 1.10 2.36
N ALA A 35 24.77 -0.16 2.41
CA ALA A 35 24.15 -1.17 3.22
C ALA A 35 24.30 -0.76 4.70
N GLN A 36 23.46 0.15 5.15
CA GLN A 36 23.12 0.24 6.55
C GLN A 36 22.06 -0.83 6.76
N GLY A 37 22.44 -1.85 7.49
CA GLY A 37 21.52 -2.89 7.95
C GLY A 37 20.25 -2.25 8.49
N PRO A 38 19.13 -2.98 8.54
CA PRO A 38 17.80 -2.46 8.85
C PRO A 38 17.91 -1.53 10.05
N GLY A 39 17.68 -0.24 9.80
CA GLY A 39 17.64 0.74 10.86
C GLY A 39 16.66 0.21 11.88
N THR A 40 17.12 0.02 13.08
CA THR A 40 16.35 -0.52 14.20
C THR A 40 15.16 0.41 14.45
N LEU A 41 14.03 0.13 13.78
CA LEU A 41 12.71 0.67 14.13
C LEU A 41 12.17 -0.04 15.40
N SER A 42 13.01 -0.69 16.12
CA SER A 42 12.85 -0.97 17.53
C SER A 42 13.70 0.06 18.25
N GLY A 43 13.11 1.09 18.80
CA GLY A 43 13.75 2.02 19.72
C GLY A 43 14.23 1.33 21.00
N GLY A 44 15.09 0.37 20.83
CA GLY A 44 15.85 -0.29 21.85
C GLY A 44 17.26 0.26 21.84
N ASN A 45 17.43 1.50 22.26
CA ASN A 45 18.71 1.98 22.72
C ASN A 45 19.09 1.13 23.95
N SER A 46 19.77 -0.01 23.72
CA SER A 46 20.16 -0.94 24.76
C SER A 46 21.27 -0.42 25.68
N GLY A 47 21.78 0.76 25.42
CA GLY A 47 22.63 1.53 26.33
C GLY A 47 21.79 2.34 27.30
N GLY A 48 21.53 1.80 28.51
CA GLY A 48 20.86 2.57 29.55
C GLY A 48 19.41 2.19 29.84
N LEU A 49 18.99 0.94 29.55
CA LEU A 49 17.72 0.43 30.06
C LEU A 49 17.72 0.50 31.61
N PRO A 50 16.68 1.10 32.23
CA PRO A 50 16.62 1.23 33.67
C PRO A 50 16.63 -0.16 34.33
N THR A 51 17.42 -0.31 35.35
CA THR A 51 17.36 -1.49 36.22
C THR A 51 16.09 -1.36 37.06
N ALA A 52 15.23 -2.41 37.06
CA ALA A 52 14.02 -2.37 37.89
C ALA A 52 14.39 -2.28 39.36
N LEU A 53 13.86 -1.25 40.00
CA LEU A 53 13.80 -1.21 41.47
C LEU A 53 12.72 -2.22 41.91
N PRO A 54 12.93 -2.93 43.03
CA PRO A 54 11.91 -3.83 43.56
C PRO A 54 10.58 -3.11 43.78
N GLY A 55 9.49 -3.66 43.17
CA GLY A 55 8.13 -3.12 43.33
C GLY A 55 7.64 -2.10 42.27
N THR A 56 8.44 -1.75 41.27
CA THR A 56 7.98 -0.86 40.19
C THR A 56 7.11 -1.63 39.18
N PRO A 57 5.85 -1.18 38.88
CA PRO A 57 5.05 -1.77 37.82
C PRO A 57 5.74 -1.60 36.48
N VAL A 58 6.02 -2.70 35.80
CA VAL A 58 6.63 -2.66 34.46
C VAL A 58 5.52 -2.55 33.43
N GLY A 59 5.48 -1.45 32.69
CA GLY A 59 4.54 -1.28 31.57
C GLY A 59 4.64 -2.46 30.57
N SER A 60 3.55 -2.77 29.87
CA SER A 60 3.42 -3.95 29.01
C SER A 60 4.48 -4.05 27.90
N THR A 61 5.12 -2.96 27.52
CA THR A 61 6.14 -2.87 26.46
C THR A 61 7.56 -2.61 26.99
N ALA A 62 7.73 -2.15 28.24
CA ALA A 62 9.04 -1.84 28.79
C ALA A 62 9.86 -3.12 29.03
N LEU A 63 11.13 -3.10 28.60
CA LEU A 63 12.11 -4.13 28.89
C LEU A 63 12.96 -3.69 30.08
N VAL A 64 12.98 -4.51 31.14
CA VAL A 64 13.71 -4.22 32.36
C VAL A 64 14.70 -5.34 32.68
N ARG A 65 15.96 -5.03 32.96
CA ARG A 65 16.94 -6.05 33.38
C ARG A 65 16.67 -6.45 34.82
N PRO A 66 16.66 -7.75 35.15
CA PRO A 66 16.58 -8.19 36.53
C PRO A 66 17.86 -7.78 37.28
N ALA A 67 17.71 -7.29 38.51
CA ALA A 67 18.84 -6.84 39.34
C ALA A 67 19.81 -8.00 39.66
N ARG A 68 19.28 -9.20 39.84
CA ARG A 68 20.05 -10.43 40.13
C ARG A 68 19.59 -11.55 39.21
N PRO A 69 20.48 -12.15 38.40
CA PRO A 69 20.12 -13.18 37.44
C PRO A 69 19.76 -14.53 38.08
N ASP A 70 20.24 -14.79 39.25
CA ASP A 70 20.08 -16.03 40.02
C ASP A 70 18.86 -16.06 40.95
N VAL A 71 18.26 -14.88 41.19
CA VAL A 71 17.09 -14.71 42.06
C VAL A 71 15.88 -14.35 41.23
N ALA A 72 14.74 -14.98 41.54
CA ALA A 72 13.48 -14.62 40.92
C ALA A 72 13.06 -13.22 41.42
N PRO A 73 12.77 -12.26 40.49
CA PRO A 73 12.28 -10.94 40.86
C PRO A 73 10.92 -11.02 41.58
N VAL A 74 10.60 -9.99 42.35
CA VAL A 74 9.30 -9.91 43.05
C VAL A 74 8.16 -10.08 42.05
N GLY A 75 7.22 -10.98 42.36
CA GLY A 75 6.08 -11.30 41.49
C GLY A 75 6.41 -12.25 40.34
N ARG A 76 7.64 -12.79 40.25
CA ARG A 76 8.06 -13.76 39.23
C ARG A 76 8.37 -15.14 39.84
N ARG A 77 8.20 -16.20 39.03
CA ARG A 77 8.48 -17.58 39.43
C ARG A 77 9.85 -18.05 38.91
N LEU A 78 10.31 -17.48 37.80
CA LEU A 78 11.54 -17.91 37.15
C LEU A 78 12.69 -16.95 37.45
N THR A 79 13.90 -17.48 37.43
CA THR A 79 15.14 -16.70 37.45
C THR A 79 15.61 -16.43 36.02
N ALA A 80 16.36 -15.33 35.79
CA ALA A 80 16.93 -15.04 34.48
C ALA A 80 17.85 -16.18 33.98
N VAL A 81 18.56 -16.86 34.88
CA VAL A 81 19.39 -18.03 34.53
C VAL A 81 18.55 -19.16 33.98
N ARG A 82 17.40 -19.49 34.60
CA ARG A 82 16.49 -20.53 34.13
C ARG A 82 15.86 -20.18 32.79
N VAL A 83 15.36 -18.95 32.67
CA VAL A 83 14.79 -18.39 31.41
C VAL A 83 15.82 -18.47 30.27
N GLY A 84 17.06 -18.07 30.53
CA GLY A 84 18.13 -18.15 29.56
C GLY A 84 18.40 -19.57 29.08
N ARG A 85 18.39 -20.58 30.01
CA ARG A 85 18.54 -21.99 29.61
C ARG A 85 17.40 -22.51 28.74
N VAL A 86 16.17 -22.11 29.05
CA VAL A 86 14.99 -22.43 28.20
C VAL A 86 15.15 -21.86 26.80
N ALA A 87 15.56 -20.57 26.69
CA ALA A 87 15.78 -19.95 25.41
C ALA A 87 16.93 -20.57 24.61
N ASP A 88 18.04 -20.92 25.27
CA ASP A 88 19.20 -21.60 24.64
C ASP A 88 18.83 -22.99 24.06
N ALA A 89 17.81 -23.64 24.60
CA ALA A 89 17.32 -24.94 24.12
C ALA A 89 16.46 -24.84 22.84
N VAL A 90 16.01 -23.65 22.45
CA VAL A 90 15.19 -23.46 21.25
C VAL A 90 16.01 -23.72 19.99
N GLU A 91 15.51 -24.59 19.10
CA GLU A 91 16.26 -25.01 17.90
C GLU A 91 16.61 -23.86 16.97
N LYS A 92 15.68 -22.91 16.73
CA LYS A 92 15.94 -21.70 15.95
C LYS A 92 17.12 -20.91 16.52
N VAL A 93 17.14 -20.70 17.84
CA VAL A 93 18.23 -20.00 18.54
C VAL A 93 19.55 -20.73 18.40
N ARG A 94 19.53 -22.08 18.54
CA ARG A 94 20.73 -22.89 18.36
C ARG A 94 21.29 -22.78 16.95
N ARG A 95 20.43 -22.72 15.92
CA ARG A 95 20.83 -22.52 14.53
C ARG A 95 21.51 -21.17 14.36
N GLU A 96 20.89 -20.09 14.82
CA GLU A 96 21.46 -18.73 14.73
C GLU A 96 22.80 -18.63 15.48
N ARG A 97 22.91 -19.25 16.65
CA ARG A 97 24.16 -19.22 17.42
C ARG A 97 25.28 -20.04 16.77
N ARG A 98 24.98 -21.03 15.94
CA ARG A 98 26.01 -21.72 15.11
C ARG A 98 26.55 -20.78 14.02
N GLU A 99 25.68 -19.97 13.45
CA GLU A 99 26.07 -18.96 12.44
C GLU A 99 26.81 -17.79 13.09
N TYR A 100 26.40 -17.38 14.30
CA TYR A 100 27.02 -16.33 15.10
C TYR A 100 27.65 -16.85 16.40
N PRO A 101 28.77 -17.58 16.37
CA PRO A 101 29.32 -18.31 17.55
C PRO A 101 29.71 -17.42 18.72
N ARG A 102 29.99 -16.12 18.46
CA ARG A 102 30.37 -15.12 19.47
C ARG A 102 29.21 -14.24 19.91
N SER A 103 27.97 -14.71 19.74
CA SER A 103 26.78 -13.98 20.17
C SER A 103 26.66 -13.89 21.69
N THR A 104 26.15 -12.78 22.17
CA THR A 104 25.85 -12.51 23.59
C THR A 104 24.34 -12.63 23.83
N ARG A 105 23.97 -12.99 25.06
CA ARG A 105 22.57 -13.12 25.48
C ARG A 105 22.25 -12.11 26.56
N ASP A 106 21.16 -11.37 26.38
CA ASP A 106 20.55 -10.50 27.39
C ASP A 106 19.16 -11.03 27.75
N VAL A 107 18.81 -10.96 29.04
CA VAL A 107 17.52 -11.43 29.59
C VAL A 107 16.79 -10.24 30.22
N PHE A 108 15.53 -10.07 29.86
CA PHE A 108 14.70 -8.96 30.30
C PHE A 108 13.35 -9.44 30.84
N LEU A 109 12.82 -8.72 31.80
CA LEU A 109 11.41 -8.74 32.19
C LEU A 109 10.61 -7.98 31.14
N LYS A 110 9.44 -8.52 30.73
CA LYS A 110 8.52 -7.88 29.80
C LYS A 110 7.10 -7.97 30.32
N GLY A 111 6.50 -6.81 30.57
CA GLY A 111 5.16 -6.75 31.18
C GLY A 111 5.10 -7.45 32.54
N VAL A 112 3.93 -7.97 32.90
CA VAL A 112 3.65 -8.53 34.24
C VAL A 112 4.07 -9.98 34.38
N ASP A 113 4.03 -10.77 33.28
CA ASP A 113 4.09 -12.24 33.32
C ASP A 113 5.03 -12.87 32.28
N ARG A 114 5.83 -12.08 31.56
CA ARG A 114 6.69 -12.57 30.47
C ARG A 114 8.14 -12.20 30.64
N TRP A 115 8.99 -13.00 30.01
CA TRP A 115 10.43 -12.76 29.87
C TRP A 115 10.78 -12.66 28.40
N GLN A 116 11.66 -11.72 28.05
CA GLN A 116 12.26 -11.63 26.73
C GLN A 116 13.75 -11.96 26.83
N VAL A 117 14.20 -12.90 26.00
CA VAL A 117 15.61 -13.24 25.84
C VAL A 117 16.05 -12.81 24.45
N SER A 118 17.02 -11.92 24.39
CA SER A 118 17.55 -11.34 23.17
C SER A 118 18.98 -11.79 22.95
N TYR A 119 19.31 -12.22 21.74
CA TYR A 119 20.65 -12.63 21.33
C TYR A 119 21.22 -11.63 20.35
N PHE A 120 22.46 -11.19 20.60
CA PHE A 120 23.11 -10.16 19.80
C PHE A 120 24.39 -10.72 19.18
N ALA A 121 24.55 -10.52 17.87
CA ALA A 121 25.82 -10.78 17.20
C ALA A 121 26.91 -9.85 17.73
N ARG A 122 28.16 -10.29 17.67
CA ARG A 122 29.30 -9.42 17.96
C ARG A 122 29.47 -8.44 16.80
N THR A 123 29.34 -7.17 17.07
CA THR A 123 29.56 -6.09 16.10
C THR A 123 30.87 -5.34 16.41
N PRO A 124 31.51 -4.68 15.42
CA PRO A 124 32.66 -3.83 15.67
C PRO A 124 32.36 -2.74 16.70
N PRO A 125 33.35 -2.22 17.41
CA PRO A 125 33.18 -1.10 18.34
C PRO A 125 32.56 0.10 17.60
N GLY A 126 31.51 0.69 18.20
CA GLY A 126 30.77 1.82 17.62
C GLY A 126 29.66 1.45 16.63
N ALA A 127 29.59 0.23 16.17
CA ALA A 127 28.48 -0.23 15.34
C ALA A 127 27.25 -0.60 16.20
N PRO A 128 26.01 -0.39 15.69
CA PRO A 128 24.80 -0.81 16.38
C PRO A 128 24.79 -2.31 16.65
N ARG A 129 24.30 -2.72 17.83
CA ARG A 129 24.16 -4.14 18.17
C ARG A 129 23.11 -4.81 17.26
N LYS A 130 23.48 -5.84 16.52
CA LYS A 130 22.56 -6.62 15.68
C LYS A 130 21.89 -7.70 16.53
N GLU A 131 20.58 -7.59 16.80
CA GLU A 131 19.80 -8.65 17.44
C GLU A 131 19.47 -9.73 16.41
N ILE A 132 19.92 -10.97 16.67
CA ILE A 132 19.82 -12.12 15.76
C ILE A 132 18.70 -13.08 16.13
N ALA A 133 18.33 -13.12 17.42
CA ALA A 133 17.23 -13.96 17.89
C ALA A 133 16.55 -13.32 19.10
N GLN A 134 15.22 -13.54 19.18
CA GLN A 134 14.38 -13.07 20.28
C GLN A 134 13.45 -14.20 20.72
N VAL A 135 13.42 -14.52 22.01
CA VAL A 135 12.54 -15.56 22.58
C VAL A 135 11.68 -14.94 23.67
N LEU A 136 10.37 -15.15 23.59
CA LEU A 136 9.41 -14.77 24.61
C LEU A 136 8.99 -15.99 25.42
N ILE A 137 9.09 -15.91 26.75
CA ILE A 137 8.82 -17.02 27.69
C ILE A 137 7.78 -16.56 28.70
N ASP A 138 6.78 -17.39 28.93
CA ASP A 138 5.78 -17.18 29.97
C ASP A 138 6.36 -17.54 31.34
N ASP A 139 6.25 -16.63 32.30
CA ASP A 139 6.84 -16.80 33.64
C ASP A 139 6.15 -17.91 34.45
N ARG A 140 4.83 -18.11 34.26
CA ARG A 140 4.06 -19.08 35.05
C ARG A 140 4.34 -20.51 34.64
N SER A 141 4.32 -20.75 33.33
CA SER A 141 4.50 -22.09 32.76
C SER A 141 5.95 -22.43 32.42
N GLY A 142 6.81 -21.43 32.26
CA GLY A 142 8.18 -21.59 31.74
C GLY A 142 8.24 -22.00 30.28
N ARG A 143 7.12 -21.94 29.55
CA ARG A 143 7.05 -22.33 28.13
C ARG A 143 7.46 -21.16 27.23
N VAL A 144 8.09 -21.53 26.12
CA VAL A 144 8.35 -20.58 25.02
C VAL A 144 7.01 -20.22 24.38
N VAL A 145 6.68 -18.93 24.38
CA VAL A 145 5.49 -18.37 23.72
C VAL A 145 5.80 -18.06 22.26
N GLU A 146 6.97 -17.44 22.01
CA GLU A 146 7.43 -17.03 20.69
C GLU A 146 8.94 -17.20 20.58
N ALA A 147 9.41 -17.51 19.37
CA ALA A 147 10.84 -17.52 19.04
C ALA A 147 11.04 -17.02 17.61
N TRP A 148 11.73 -15.92 17.48
CA TRP A 148 11.95 -15.20 16.23
C TRP A 148 13.44 -15.08 15.94
N THR A 149 13.80 -15.17 14.65
CA THR A 149 15.19 -15.10 14.17
C THR A 149 15.25 -14.30 12.88
N GLU A 150 16.43 -13.94 12.45
CA GLU A 150 16.67 -13.22 11.19
C GLU A 150 15.81 -11.95 11.06
N TYR A 151 15.15 -11.75 9.89
CA TYR A 151 14.29 -10.61 9.60
C TYR A 151 13.06 -10.50 10.52
N GLN A 152 12.61 -11.59 11.16
CA GLN A 152 11.47 -11.55 12.09
C GLN A 152 11.79 -10.86 13.42
N VAL A 153 13.06 -10.65 13.73
CA VAL A 153 13.48 -9.93 14.93
C VAL A 153 13.22 -8.43 14.76
N PRO A 154 13.82 -7.73 13.77
CA PRO A 154 13.57 -6.31 13.55
C PRO A 154 12.19 -6.00 12.95
N TRP A 155 11.58 -6.96 12.23
CA TRP A 155 10.32 -6.77 11.53
C TRP A 155 9.18 -7.55 12.21
N SER A 156 8.56 -6.96 13.21
CA SER A 156 7.42 -7.57 13.91
C SER A 156 6.25 -7.91 12.97
N MET A 157 6.06 -7.14 11.89
CA MET A 157 5.08 -7.44 10.85
C MET A 157 5.31 -8.81 10.20
N ALA A 158 6.55 -9.31 10.14
CA ALA A 158 6.90 -10.62 9.56
C ALA A 158 6.60 -11.81 10.50
N ARG A 159 6.07 -11.55 11.68
CA ARG A 159 5.75 -12.59 12.69
C ARG A 159 4.41 -13.26 12.49
N GLY A 160 3.61 -12.82 11.52
CA GLY A 160 2.40 -13.51 11.10
C GLY A 160 1.32 -13.61 12.17
N TYR A 161 1.01 -12.52 12.87
CA TYR A 161 -0.10 -12.54 13.82
C TYR A 161 -1.43 -12.52 13.06
N PRO A 162 -2.25 -13.58 13.14
CA PRO A 162 -3.61 -13.52 12.63
C PRO A 162 -4.35 -12.32 13.25
N GLY A 163 -4.89 -11.45 12.41
CA GLY A 163 -5.61 -10.26 12.89
C GLY A 163 -4.75 -9.05 13.25
N ALA A 164 -3.41 -9.09 13.06
CA ALA A 164 -2.55 -7.92 13.23
C ALA A 164 -2.98 -6.76 12.32
N PHE A 165 -3.48 -7.09 11.14
CA PHE A 165 -4.01 -6.16 10.15
C PHE A 165 -5.48 -6.50 9.88
N GLY A 166 -6.41 -5.65 10.33
CA GLY A 166 -7.84 -5.77 10.04
C GLY A 166 -8.61 -6.80 10.87
N ARG A 167 -7.99 -7.41 11.88
CA ARG A 167 -8.64 -8.35 12.83
C ARG A 167 -9.48 -9.41 12.13
N ILE A 168 -10.81 -9.38 12.31
CA ILE A 168 -11.77 -10.42 11.88
C ILE A 168 -11.75 -10.68 10.37
N VAL A 169 -11.34 -9.72 9.54
CA VAL A 169 -11.28 -9.94 8.09
C VAL A 169 -10.39 -11.11 7.69
N ASN A 170 -9.37 -11.43 8.53
CA ASN A 170 -8.47 -12.57 8.29
C ASN A 170 -9.10 -13.93 8.62
N ALA A 171 -10.28 -13.96 9.23
CA ALA A 171 -10.97 -15.20 9.51
C ALA A 171 -11.42 -15.88 8.19
N PRO A 172 -11.13 -17.18 8.01
CA PRO A 172 -11.50 -17.89 6.77
C PRO A 172 -12.99 -17.81 6.43
N TRP A 173 -13.86 -17.75 7.45
CA TRP A 173 -15.32 -17.64 7.29
C TRP A 173 -15.80 -16.24 6.87
N ILE A 174 -14.95 -15.21 6.87
CA ILE A 174 -15.18 -13.90 6.24
C ILE A 174 -14.50 -13.86 4.87
N TRP A 175 -13.20 -14.23 4.82
CA TRP A 175 -12.38 -14.09 3.62
C TRP A 175 -12.85 -14.97 2.45
N ILE A 176 -13.11 -16.27 2.73
CA ILE A 176 -13.51 -17.22 1.69
C ILE A 176 -14.87 -16.86 1.07
N PRO A 177 -15.95 -16.58 1.84
CA PRO A 177 -17.20 -16.12 1.26
C PRO A 177 -17.07 -14.86 0.42
N LEU A 178 -16.27 -13.86 0.83
CA LEU A 178 -16.04 -12.67 0.03
C LEU A 178 -15.31 -12.99 -1.29
N ALA A 179 -14.30 -13.83 -1.26
CA ALA A 179 -13.60 -14.27 -2.46
C ALA A 179 -14.56 -15.03 -3.42
N LEU A 180 -15.43 -15.86 -2.88
CA LEU A 180 -16.47 -16.55 -3.66
C LEU A 180 -17.50 -15.57 -4.22
N LEU A 181 -17.98 -14.61 -3.43
CA LEU A 181 -18.88 -13.54 -3.89
C LEU A 181 -18.23 -12.72 -5.01
N PHE A 182 -16.95 -12.39 -4.90
CA PHE A 182 -16.22 -11.69 -5.96
C PHE A 182 -16.18 -12.45 -7.27
N LEU A 183 -15.98 -13.77 -7.23
CA LEU A 183 -15.86 -14.62 -8.41
C LEU A 183 -17.22 -15.06 -8.99
N ALA A 184 -18.20 -15.32 -8.14
CA ALA A 184 -19.45 -16.01 -8.50
C ALA A 184 -20.21 -15.37 -9.68
N PRO A 185 -20.44 -14.05 -9.75
CA PRO A 185 -21.19 -13.46 -10.85
C PRO A 185 -20.57 -13.72 -12.22
N PHE A 186 -19.26 -13.91 -12.28
CA PHE A 186 -18.48 -14.08 -13.50
C PHE A 186 -18.17 -15.55 -13.85
N ALA A 187 -18.61 -16.52 -13.05
CA ALA A 187 -18.26 -17.92 -13.20
C ALA A 187 -19.02 -18.66 -14.34
N ARG A 188 -19.79 -17.93 -15.16
CA ARG A 188 -20.57 -18.53 -16.28
C ARG A 188 -19.66 -19.04 -17.39
N ARG A 189 -19.91 -20.29 -17.82
CA ARG A 189 -19.17 -20.93 -18.93
C ARG A 189 -19.55 -20.35 -20.29
N PRO A 190 -18.70 -20.45 -21.33
CA PRO A 190 -17.32 -20.94 -21.28
C PRO A 190 -16.39 -20.00 -20.55
N TRP A 191 -15.40 -20.56 -19.87
CA TRP A 191 -14.36 -19.78 -19.18
C TRP A 191 -13.39 -19.21 -20.21
N GLY A 192 -12.93 -18.00 -19.93
CA GLY A 192 -12.00 -17.27 -20.78
C GLY A 192 -11.00 -16.43 -19.95
N MET A 193 -10.35 -15.49 -20.61
CA MET A 193 -9.33 -14.67 -19.99
C MET A 193 -9.85 -13.84 -18.80
N LEU A 194 -11.14 -13.47 -18.75
CA LEU A 194 -11.68 -12.73 -17.61
C LEU A 194 -11.65 -13.58 -16.33
N GLN A 195 -12.06 -14.84 -16.42
CA GLN A 195 -12.05 -15.75 -15.27
C GLN A 195 -10.62 -15.97 -14.77
N LEU A 196 -9.65 -16.11 -15.67
CA LEU A 196 -8.23 -16.18 -15.31
C LEU A 196 -7.76 -14.89 -14.62
N ASP A 197 -8.10 -13.72 -15.18
CA ASP A 197 -7.75 -12.42 -14.59
C ASP A 197 -8.30 -12.30 -13.14
N LEU A 198 -9.56 -12.71 -12.90
CA LEU A 198 -10.18 -12.69 -11.58
C LEU A 198 -9.59 -13.72 -10.62
N LEU A 199 -9.23 -14.91 -11.12
CA LEU A 199 -8.53 -15.93 -10.32
C LEU A 199 -7.15 -15.43 -9.90
N VAL A 200 -6.40 -14.75 -10.77
CA VAL A 200 -5.11 -14.14 -10.42
C VAL A 200 -5.28 -13.07 -9.35
N LEU A 201 -6.30 -12.20 -9.45
CA LEU A 201 -6.62 -11.24 -8.40
C LEU A 201 -6.95 -11.93 -7.07
N THR A 202 -7.67 -13.06 -7.10
CA THR A 202 -8.00 -13.81 -5.89
C THR A 202 -6.79 -14.57 -5.35
N ALA A 203 -5.83 -14.97 -6.18
CA ALA A 203 -4.64 -15.73 -5.80
C ALA A 203 -3.68 -14.98 -4.87
N PHE A 204 -3.77 -13.63 -4.79
CA PHE A 204 -3.08 -12.88 -3.74
C PHE A 204 -3.46 -13.36 -2.33
N SER A 205 -4.66 -13.96 -2.16
CA SER A 205 -5.11 -14.55 -0.89
C SER A 205 -4.21 -15.71 -0.43
N ALA A 206 -3.63 -16.47 -1.36
CA ALA A 206 -2.68 -17.54 -1.00
C ALA A 206 -1.40 -16.96 -0.38
N SER A 207 -0.87 -15.87 -0.97
CA SER A 207 0.27 -15.17 -0.41
C SER A 207 -0.04 -14.62 1.00
N THR A 208 -1.22 -14.01 1.19
CA THR A 208 -1.64 -13.48 2.50
C THR A 208 -1.78 -14.60 3.54
N ALA A 209 -2.26 -15.78 3.15
CA ALA A 209 -2.35 -16.92 4.05
C ALA A 209 -0.97 -17.38 4.57
N PHE A 210 0.05 -17.42 3.69
CA PHE A 210 1.43 -17.70 4.10
C PHE A 210 2.01 -16.57 4.96
N PHE A 211 1.70 -15.31 4.65
CA PHE A 211 2.10 -14.17 5.47
C PHE A 211 1.55 -14.30 6.90
N ASN A 212 0.24 -14.57 7.04
CA ASN A 212 -0.41 -14.77 8.34
C ASN A 212 0.12 -16.01 9.10
N ALA A 213 0.75 -16.95 8.40
CA ALA A 213 1.45 -18.11 8.98
C ALA A 213 2.94 -17.84 9.27
N ALA A 214 3.40 -16.58 9.25
CA ALA A 214 4.80 -16.18 9.44
C ALA A 214 5.78 -16.76 8.37
N ARG A 215 5.26 -17.13 7.19
CA ARG A 215 6.01 -17.73 6.08
C ARG A 215 6.23 -16.71 4.97
N ILE A 216 6.98 -15.61 5.28
CA ILE A 216 7.25 -14.58 4.26
C ILE A 216 8.23 -15.06 3.18
N ASP A 217 9.05 -16.07 3.49
CA ASP A 217 9.88 -16.81 2.56
C ASP A 217 9.10 -17.40 1.37
N VAL A 218 7.84 -17.78 1.59
CA VAL A 218 6.91 -18.27 0.57
C VAL A 218 5.98 -17.16 0.09
N SER A 219 5.44 -16.38 1.03
CA SER A 219 4.46 -15.33 0.77
C SER A 219 4.97 -14.30 -0.23
N VAL A 220 6.17 -13.75 -0.01
CA VAL A 220 6.74 -12.68 -0.83
C VAL A 220 7.01 -13.11 -2.27
N PRO A 221 7.70 -14.24 -2.55
CA PRO A 221 7.92 -14.67 -3.92
C PRO A 221 6.63 -14.95 -4.71
N LEU A 222 5.56 -15.43 -4.06
CA LEU A 222 4.28 -15.71 -4.71
C LEU A 222 3.61 -14.45 -5.30
N LEU A 223 3.93 -13.26 -4.82
CA LEU A 223 3.35 -12.01 -5.32
C LEU A 223 3.83 -11.67 -6.73
N TYR A 224 5.10 -11.97 -7.04
CA TYR A 224 5.76 -11.50 -8.26
C TYR A 224 5.13 -12.05 -9.55
N PRO A 225 4.84 -13.37 -9.68
CA PRO A 225 4.16 -13.86 -10.86
C PRO A 225 2.75 -13.28 -11.04
N LEU A 226 2.03 -13.00 -9.93
CA LEU A 226 0.69 -12.39 -9.99
C LEU A 226 0.77 -10.94 -10.48
N LEU A 227 1.69 -10.14 -9.91
CA LEU A 227 1.92 -8.76 -10.33
C LEU A 227 2.40 -8.69 -11.79
N ALA A 228 3.34 -9.57 -12.19
CA ALA A 228 3.86 -9.62 -13.56
C ALA A 228 2.77 -10.01 -14.58
N TYR A 229 1.92 -10.99 -14.25
CA TYR A 229 0.77 -11.34 -15.08
C TYR A 229 -0.17 -10.16 -15.27
N LEU A 230 -0.55 -9.49 -14.17
CA LEU A 230 -1.44 -8.31 -14.23
C LEU A 230 -0.79 -7.16 -15.02
N LEU A 231 0.51 -6.92 -14.86
CA LEU A 231 1.25 -5.93 -15.65
C LEU A 231 1.17 -6.24 -17.13
N ALA A 232 1.52 -7.46 -17.54
CA ALA A 232 1.44 -7.90 -18.93
C ALA A 232 0.01 -7.77 -19.49
N ARG A 233 -0.98 -8.14 -18.66
CA ARG A 233 -2.39 -8.06 -19.03
C ARG A 233 -2.86 -6.61 -19.21
N MET A 234 -2.46 -5.70 -18.34
CA MET A 234 -2.80 -4.28 -18.44
C MET A 234 -2.11 -3.62 -19.64
N LEU A 235 -0.86 -3.93 -19.91
CA LEU A 235 -0.15 -3.49 -21.12
C LEU A 235 -0.85 -3.99 -22.39
N TRP A 236 -1.23 -5.26 -22.42
CA TRP A 236 -1.98 -5.82 -23.54
C TRP A 236 -3.26 -5.05 -23.83
N ILE A 237 -4.03 -4.69 -22.78
CA ILE A 237 -5.29 -3.95 -22.93
C ILE A 237 -5.03 -2.49 -23.33
N GLY A 238 -4.06 -1.85 -22.69
CA GLY A 238 -3.76 -0.43 -22.88
C GLY A 238 -3.14 -0.08 -24.23
N LEU A 239 -2.27 -0.96 -24.75
CA LEU A 239 -1.55 -0.75 -26.02
C LEU A 239 -2.32 -1.20 -27.26
N ARG A 240 -3.28 -2.12 -27.09
CA ARG A 240 -4.07 -2.59 -28.22
C ARG A 240 -5.03 -1.49 -28.70
N ARG A 241 -4.95 -1.13 -29.98
CA ARG A 241 -5.92 -0.23 -30.60
C ARG A 241 -7.30 -0.91 -30.63
N PRO A 242 -8.40 -0.19 -30.38
CA PRO A 242 -9.72 -0.65 -30.78
C PRO A 242 -9.70 -0.86 -32.28
N ASP A 243 -10.14 -2.01 -32.77
CA ASP A 243 -10.17 -2.31 -34.22
C ASP A 243 -11.03 -1.23 -34.92
N ALA A 244 -10.38 -0.43 -35.76
CA ALA A 244 -10.98 0.74 -36.42
C ALA A 244 -11.94 0.34 -37.59
N GLY A 245 -12.10 -0.96 -37.86
CA GLY A 245 -12.88 -1.48 -38.99
C GLY A 245 -14.23 -2.11 -38.63
N GLU A 246 -14.50 -2.38 -37.37
CA GLU A 246 -15.77 -2.97 -36.96
C GLU A 246 -16.69 -1.86 -36.44
N GLY A 247 -17.73 -1.57 -37.22
CA GLY A 247 -18.78 -0.65 -36.86
C GLY A 247 -19.20 -0.85 -35.40
N ALA A 248 -19.16 0.21 -34.65
CA ALA A 248 -19.10 0.37 -33.20
C ALA A 248 -20.08 -0.41 -32.30
N THR A 249 -20.80 -1.38 -32.82
CA THR A 249 -21.88 -2.08 -32.11
C THR A 249 -21.86 -3.62 -32.17
N LEU A 250 -21.00 -4.27 -32.94
CA LEU A 250 -21.21 -5.68 -33.24
C LEU A 250 -20.23 -6.72 -32.69
N ALA A 251 -19.11 -6.38 -32.05
CA ALA A 251 -18.14 -7.42 -31.71
C ALA A 251 -17.53 -7.38 -30.31
N ARG A 252 -18.12 -6.69 -29.34
CA ARG A 252 -17.68 -6.88 -27.93
C ARG A 252 -18.40 -8.10 -27.37
N GLU A 253 -17.65 -9.14 -27.01
CA GLU A 253 -18.23 -10.30 -26.32
C GLU A 253 -19.10 -9.81 -25.14
N PRO A 254 -20.39 -10.17 -25.10
CA PRO A 254 -21.27 -9.77 -24.03
C PRO A 254 -20.75 -10.31 -22.70
N LEU A 255 -20.86 -9.52 -21.66
CA LEU A 255 -20.53 -9.99 -20.32
C LEU A 255 -21.60 -11.00 -19.88
N ARG A 256 -21.18 -12.23 -19.64
CA ARG A 256 -22.07 -13.32 -19.21
C ARG A 256 -22.03 -13.40 -17.69
N LEU A 257 -23.12 -13.00 -17.04
CA LEU A 257 -23.28 -13.04 -15.59
C LEU A 257 -24.17 -14.22 -15.18
N LEU A 258 -23.87 -14.81 -14.01
CA LEU A 258 -24.75 -15.80 -13.36
C LEU A 258 -25.93 -15.13 -12.65
N VAL A 259 -25.73 -13.88 -12.18
CA VAL A 259 -26.70 -13.13 -11.37
C VAL A 259 -27.09 -11.86 -12.12
N PRO A 260 -28.39 -11.51 -12.19
CA PRO A 260 -28.85 -10.24 -12.76
C PRO A 260 -28.23 -9.04 -12.05
N VAL A 261 -27.92 -7.97 -12.80
CA VAL A 261 -27.28 -6.75 -12.24
C VAL A 261 -28.10 -6.10 -11.15
N GLY A 262 -29.45 -6.18 -11.21
CA GLY A 262 -30.33 -5.67 -10.15
C GLY A 262 -30.08 -6.30 -8.77
N TRP A 263 -29.85 -7.63 -8.73
CA TRP A 263 -29.49 -8.32 -7.49
C TRP A 263 -28.10 -7.94 -7.00
N LEU A 264 -27.15 -7.70 -7.92
CA LEU A 264 -25.82 -7.20 -7.54
C LEU A 264 -25.89 -5.79 -6.96
N ALA A 265 -26.83 -4.94 -7.44
CA ALA A 265 -27.05 -3.62 -6.86
C ALA A 265 -27.56 -3.70 -5.41
N VAL A 266 -28.52 -4.60 -5.13
CA VAL A 266 -28.98 -4.87 -3.77
C VAL A 266 -27.83 -5.39 -2.91
N ALA A 267 -27.03 -6.31 -3.44
CA ALA A 267 -25.88 -6.85 -2.73
C ALA A 267 -24.83 -5.76 -2.40
N VAL A 268 -24.61 -4.77 -3.31
CA VAL A 268 -23.72 -3.63 -3.02
C VAL A 268 -24.19 -2.85 -1.80
N ILE A 269 -25.48 -2.52 -1.73
CA ILE A 269 -26.04 -1.75 -0.59
C ILE A 269 -25.88 -2.53 0.71
N PHE A 270 -26.22 -3.83 0.70
CA PHE A 270 -26.07 -4.70 1.87
C PHE A 270 -24.61 -4.80 2.32
N LEU A 271 -23.68 -5.04 1.35
CA LEU A 271 -22.26 -5.22 1.65
C LEU A 271 -21.61 -3.93 2.13
N ILE A 272 -22.03 -2.75 1.67
CA ILE A 272 -21.58 -1.48 2.23
C ILE A 272 -21.93 -1.43 3.72
N GLY A 273 -23.18 -1.69 4.10
CA GLY A 273 -23.59 -1.73 5.50
C GLY A 273 -22.81 -2.76 6.33
N PHE A 274 -22.62 -3.96 5.78
CA PHE A 274 -21.82 -5.02 6.40
C PHE A 274 -20.35 -4.61 6.63
N ARG A 275 -19.70 -3.97 5.64
CA ARG A 275 -18.32 -3.50 5.73
C ARG A 275 -18.16 -2.43 6.81
N VAL A 276 -19.09 -1.46 6.85
CA VAL A 276 -19.10 -0.42 7.88
C VAL A 276 -19.30 -1.03 9.27
N ALA A 277 -20.28 -1.95 9.41
CA ALA A 277 -20.53 -2.63 10.68
C ALA A 277 -19.30 -3.41 11.16
N LEU A 278 -18.64 -4.17 10.28
CA LEU A 278 -17.40 -4.89 10.63
C LEU A 278 -16.30 -3.92 11.07
N ASN A 279 -16.12 -2.80 10.34
CA ASN A 279 -15.08 -1.84 10.67
C ASN A 279 -15.28 -1.25 12.08
N VAL A 280 -16.51 -0.90 12.42
CA VAL A 280 -16.81 -0.30 13.73
C VAL A 280 -16.73 -1.33 14.87
N THR A 281 -17.04 -2.61 14.61
CA THR A 281 -17.15 -3.63 15.67
C THR A 281 -15.87 -4.41 15.92
N ASP A 282 -15.09 -4.75 14.88
CA ASP A 282 -13.92 -5.63 15.02
C ASP A 282 -12.86 -5.36 13.94
N SER A 283 -12.34 -4.15 13.93
CA SER A 283 -11.17 -3.73 13.13
C SER A 283 -10.07 -3.20 14.04
N ASN A 284 -8.93 -2.81 13.47
CA ASN A 284 -7.86 -2.15 14.20
C ASN A 284 -7.27 -1.01 13.39
N VAL A 285 -6.80 0.02 14.08
CA VAL A 285 -6.04 1.10 13.47
C VAL A 285 -4.57 0.72 13.51
N ILE A 286 -3.95 0.60 12.33
CA ILE A 286 -2.51 0.38 12.22
C ILE A 286 -1.75 1.72 12.19
N ASP A 287 -0.41 1.65 12.24
CA ASP A 287 0.51 2.79 12.27
C ASP A 287 0.22 3.88 11.23
N VAL A 288 -0.16 3.50 10.00
CA VAL A 288 -0.46 4.45 8.92
C VAL A 288 -1.77 5.22 9.11
N GLY A 289 -2.78 4.61 9.74
CA GLY A 289 -4.01 5.29 10.12
C GLY A 289 -3.79 6.22 11.31
N TYR A 290 -3.05 5.75 12.30
CA TYR A 290 -2.63 6.55 13.45
C TYR A 290 -1.81 7.76 13.02
N ALA A 291 -0.87 7.59 12.08
CA ALA A 291 -0.12 8.70 11.50
C ALA A 291 -1.02 9.78 10.88
N GLY A 292 -2.11 9.36 10.20
CA GLY A 292 -3.08 10.30 9.65
C GLY A 292 -3.72 11.20 10.71
N VAL A 293 -4.10 10.62 11.85
CA VAL A 293 -4.71 11.35 12.98
C VAL A 293 -3.70 12.30 13.63
N ILE A 294 -2.49 11.81 13.97
CA ILE A 294 -1.42 12.65 14.53
C ILE A 294 -1.12 13.84 13.62
N GLY A 295 -0.95 13.60 12.33
CA GLY A 295 -0.60 14.66 11.39
C GLY A 295 -1.74 15.67 11.19
N ALA A 296 -3.01 15.24 11.28
CA ALA A 296 -4.17 16.12 11.25
C ALA A 296 -4.19 17.07 12.46
N ASP A 297 -4.05 16.52 13.66
CA ASP A 297 -3.94 17.27 14.93
C ASP A 297 -2.82 18.33 14.85
N ARG A 298 -1.62 17.94 14.40
CA ARG A 298 -0.48 18.86 14.25
C ARG A 298 -0.74 19.99 13.25
N ILE A 299 -1.42 19.71 12.13
CA ILE A 299 -1.76 20.74 11.14
C ILE A 299 -2.73 21.75 11.75
N VAL A 300 -3.72 21.30 12.49
CA VAL A 300 -4.72 22.15 13.13
C VAL A 300 -4.09 23.00 14.24
N ASP A 301 -3.22 22.41 15.05
CA ASP A 301 -2.50 23.10 16.10
C ASP A 301 -1.37 24.03 15.60
N GLY A 302 -1.10 24.05 14.29
CA GLY A 302 0.00 24.80 13.72
C GLY A 302 1.39 24.30 14.17
N SER A 303 1.50 23.04 14.55
CA SER A 303 2.75 22.40 14.98
C SER A 303 3.54 21.85 13.79
N PRO A 304 4.89 21.72 13.87
CA PRO A 304 5.69 21.12 12.80
C PRO A 304 5.23 19.71 12.49
N LEU A 305 4.94 19.44 11.21
CA LEU A 305 4.43 18.13 10.77
C LEU A 305 5.53 17.07 10.71
N TYR A 306 6.73 17.43 10.23
CA TYR A 306 7.84 16.51 10.00
C TYR A 306 8.90 16.59 11.09
N GLY A 307 9.45 15.43 11.51
CA GLY A 307 10.52 15.35 12.51
C GLY A 307 10.07 15.40 13.97
N ALA A 308 8.76 15.39 14.24
CA ALA A 308 8.23 15.60 15.59
C ALA A 308 7.13 14.61 16.01
N PHE A 309 6.99 13.48 15.32
CA PHE A 309 6.00 12.46 15.66
C PHE A 309 6.34 11.75 16.99
N PRO A 310 5.34 11.24 17.73
CA PRO A 310 5.55 10.57 19.00
C PRO A 310 6.32 9.26 18.82
N ARG A 311 6.98 8.79 19.89
CA ARG A 311 7.87 7.61 19.84
C ARG A 311 7.18 6.32 19.47
N ASP A 312 5.90 6.17 19.75
CA ASP A 312 5.08 4.99 19.40
C ASP A 312 4.72 4.96 17.91
N ASN A 313 4.88 6.08 17.19
CA ASN A 313 4.75 6.18 15.73
C ASN A 313 5.81 7.11 15.11
N ALA A 314 7.06 6.97 15.51
CA ALA A 314 8.15 7.87 15.14
C ALA A 314 8.42 7.98 13.62
N SER A 315 7.97 7.01 12.83
CA SER A 315 8.05 7.03 11.35
C SER A 315 6.71 7.35 10.69
N GLY A 316 5.76 7.90 11.43
CA GLY A 316 4.44 8.25 10.89
C GLY A 316 4.46 9.46 9.97
N ASP A 317 5.50 10.29 10.00
CA ASP A 317 5.69 11.49 9.19
C ASP A 317 6.35 11.23 7.81
N THR A 318 6.25 9.99 7.30
CA THR A 318 6.91 9.59 6.03
C THR A 318 6.04 9.76 4.79
N TYR A 319 4.87 10.36 4.92
CA TYR A 319 3.91 10.56 3.82
C TYR A 319 3.87 12.02 3.34
N GLY A 320 3.26 12.23 2.18
CA GLY A 320 2.96 13.56 1.69
C GLY A 320 1.84 14.24 2.50
N PRO A 321 1.74 15.58 2.43
CA PRO A 321 0.82 16.36 3.27
C PRO A 321 -0.66 16.02 3.08
N VAL A 322 -1.04 15.52 1.90
CA VAL A 322 -2.44 15.19 1.58
C VAL A 322 -2.99 14.06 2.44
N VAL A 323 -2.14 13.12 2.91
CA VAL A 323 -2.58 12.11 3.88
C VAL A 323 -3.16 12.80 5.11
N TYR A 324 -2.38 13.66 5.74
CA TYR A 324 -2.74 14.29 7.01
C TYR A 324 -3.92 15.25 6.85
N LEU A 325 -3.92 16.06 5.79
CA LEU A 325 -5.03 16.96 5.46
C LEU A 325 -6.36 16.22 5.28
N ALA A 326 -6.33 15.02 4.70
CA ALA A 326 -7.53 14.22 4.50
C ALA A 326 -8.14 13.69 5.81
N TYR A 327 -7.35 13.64 6.89
CA TYR A 327 -7.84 13.23 8.21
C TYR A 327 -8.35 14.41 9.04
N VAL A 328 -8.03 15.67 8.72
CA VAL A 328 -8.45 16.86 9.47
C VAL A 328 -9.95 16.89 9.78
N PRO A 329 -10.88 16.69 8.82
CA PRO A 329 -12.32 16.76 9.15
C PRO A 329 -12.77 15.69 10.14
N PHE A 330 -12.10 14.55 10.21
CA PHE A 330 -12.42 13.46 11.12
C PHE A 330 -11.79 13.68 12.50
N GLU A 331 -10.58 14.16 12.54
CA GLU A 331 -9.87 14.51 13.77
C GLU A 331 -10.58 15.69 14.47
N GLN A 332 -11.03 16.70 13.73
CA GLN A 332 -11.80 17.81 14.29
C GLN A 332 -13.19 17.40 14.79
N ALA A 333 -13.79 16.35 14.23
CA ALA A 333 -15.05 15.79 14.73
C ALA A 333 -14.87 14.98 16.01
N VAL A 334 -13.74 14.26 16.13
CA VAL A 334 -13.39 13.46 17.29
C VAL A 334 -11.88 13.59 17.52
N SER A 335 -11.51 14.52 18.39
CA SER A 335 -10.12 14.90 18.62
C SER A 335 -9.26 13.75 19.15
N TRP A 336 -8.00 13.77 18.77
CA TRP A 336 -7.01 12.79 19.21
C TRP A 336 -6.80 12.84 20.72
N SER A 337 -6.76 11.69 21.36
CA SER A 337 -6.55 11.53 22.80
C SER A 337 -5.08 11.67 23.24
N GLY A 338 -4.15 11.88 22.33
CA GLY A 338 -2.70 11.85 22.60
C GLY A 338 -2.11 10.44 22.70
N ARG A 339 -2.88 9.39 22.42
CA ARG A 339 -2.46 7.99 22.54
C ARG A 339 -2.95 7.16 21.36
N TRP A 340 -2.29 6.03 21.13
CA TRP A 340 -2.75 5.01 20.19
C TRP A 340 -3.80 4.13 20.87
N ASP A 341 -5.04 4.58 20.83
CA ASP A 341 -6.22 3.89 21.34
C ASP A 341 -7.19 3.52 20.21
N ASP A 342 -8.49 3.59 20.43
CA ASP A 342 -9.52 3.21 19.42
C ASP A 342 -9.57 4.14 18.20
N LEU A 343 -9.03 5.37 18.27
CA LEU A 343 -8.90 6.34 17.18
C LEU A 343 -10.13 6.44 16.26
N PRO A 344 -11.28 6.92 16.74
CA PRO A 344 -12.53 7.00 15.93
C PRO A 344 -12.38 7.83 14.66
N ALA A 345 -11.50 8.86 14.67
CA ALA A 345 -11.17 9.65 13.49
C ALA A 345 -10.57 8.81 12.36
N ALA A 346 -9.72 7.82 12.69
CA ALA A 346 -9.14 6.91 11.70
C ALA A 346 -10.18 5.97 11.10
N HIS A 347 -11.12 5.46 11.90
CA HIS A 347 -12.26 4.67 11.43
C HIS A 347 -13.15 5.49 10.48
N GLY A 348 -13.51 6.70 10.87
CA GLY A 348 -14.30 7.62 10.04
C GLY A 348 -13.64 7.91 8.69
N ALA A 349 -12.35 8.20 8.69
CA ALA A 349 -11.57 8.45 7.49
C ALA A 349 -11.53 7.20 6.57
N ALA A 350 -11.21 6.03 7.11
CA ALA A 350 -11.13 4.79 6.35
C ALA A 350 -12.49 4.42 5.71
N ILE A 351 -13.60 4.56 6.46
CA ILE A 351 -14.96 4.34 5.95
C ILE A 351 -15.26 5.33 4.81
N ALA A 352 -14.96 6.61 5.00
CA ALA A 352 -15.22 7.63 3.98
C ALA A 352 -14.41 7.35 2.70
N PHE A 353 -13.14 6.98 2.81
CA PHE A 353 -12.31 6.65 1.65
C PHE A 353 -12.81 5.40 0.93
N ASP A 354 -13.25 4.36 1.64
CA ASP A 354 -13.83 3.16 1.04
C ASP A 354 -15.13 3.45 0.28
N LEU A 355 -16.01 4.24 0.86
CA LEU A 355 -17.27 4.67 0.22
C LEU A 355 -17.01 5.54 -1.01
N LEU A 356 -16.06 6.47 -0.94
CA LEU A 356 -15.66 7.31 -2.07
C LEU A 356 -15.06 6.49 -3.21
N ALA A 357 -14.22 5.50 -2.91
CA ALA A 357 -13.65 4.61 -3.92
C ALA A 357 -14.75 3.77 -4.61
N CYS A 358 -15.69 3.22 -3.84
CA CYS A 358 -16.85 2.51 -4.36
C CYS A 358 -17.72 3.41 -5.26
N LEU A 359 -18.00 4.65 -4.82
CA LEU A 359 -18.76 5.63 -5.60
C LEU A 359 -18.04 6.00 -6.90
N LEU A 360 -16.75 6.28 -6.86
CA LEU A 360 -15.96 6.61 -8.05
C LEU A 360 -15.91 5.43 -9.03
N ALA A 361 -15.75 4.20 -8.54
CA ALA A 361 -15.84 3.01 -9.37
C ALA A 361 -17.20 2.92 -10.09
N PHE A 362 -18.31 3.16 -9.36
CA PHE A 362 -19.64 3.25 -9.94
C PHE A 362 -19.76 4.34 -11.01
N LEU A 363 -19.33 5.57 -10.69
CA LEU A 363 -19.44 6.73 -11.59
C LEU A 363 -18.60 6.55 -12.87
N ILE A 364 -17.40 5.98 -12.75
CA ILE A 364 -16.55 5.67 -13.90
C ILE A 364 -17.22 4.59 -14.76
N GLY A 365 -17.72 3.52 -14.15
CA GLY A 365 -18.43 2.46 -14.87
C GLY A 365 -19.65 2.99 -15.61
N ARG A 366 -20.47 3.81 -14.94
CA ARG A 366 -21.61 4.49 -15.52
C ARG A 366 -21.22 5.34 -16.74
N ARG A 367 -20.11 6.05 -16.65
CA ARG A 367 -19.59 6.87 -17.75
C ARG A 367 -19.03 6.04 -18.91
N VAL A 368 -18.38 4.91 -18.63
CA VAL A 368 -17.79 4.05 -19.65
C VAL A 368 -18.85 3.29 -20.44
N ARG A 369 -19.86 2.73 -19.78
CA ARG A 369 -20.85 1.88 -20.43
C ARG A 369 -22.20 1.78 -19.71
N GLY A 370 -22.61 2.81 -19.00
CA GLY A 370 -23.91 2.87 -18.37
C GLY A 370 -23.98 2.25 -16.96
N PRO A 371 -25.17 2.31 -16.34
CA PRO A 371 -25.36 1.98 -14.94
C PRO A 371 -24.98 0.54 -14.58
N ASP A 372 -25.21 -0.41 -15.47
CA ASP A 372 -24.90 -1.83 -15.26
C ASP A 372 -23.39 -2.04 -14.98
N LEU A 373 -22.52 -1.39 -15.76
CA LEU A 373 -21.09 -1.45 -15.48
C LEU A 373 -20.73 -0.72 -14.20
N GLY A 374 -21.44 0.39 -13.89
CA GLY A 374 -21.28 1.08 -12.61
C GLY A 374 -21.52 0.13 -11.44
N VAL A 375 -22.65 -0.58 -11.42
CA VAL A 375 -22.99 -1.57 -10.39
C VAL A 375 -21.95 -2.68 -10.33
N LEU A 376 -21.48 -3.18 -11.47
CA LEU A 376 -20.48 -4.25 -11.50
C LEU A 376 -19.13 -3.83 -10.91
N LEU A 377 -18.69 -2.60 -11.17
CA LEU A 377 -17.44 -2.09 -10.59
C LEU A 377 -17.58 -1.82 -9.09
N ALA A 378 -18.71 -1.26 -8.65
CA ALA A 378 -19.01 -1.10 -7.22
C ALA A 378 -19.09 -2.46 -6.52
N TYR A 379 -19.77 -3.44 -7.13
CA TYR A 379 -19.86 -4.80 -6.61
C TYR A 379 -18.48 -5.44 -6.47
N ALA A 380 -17.64 -5.33 -7.49
CA ALA A 380 -16.27 -5.83 -7.44
C ALA A 380 -15.47 -5.19 -6.30
N TRP A 381 -15.64 -3.88 -6.07
CA TRP A 381 -14.99 -3.17 -4.96
C TRP A 381 -15.42 -3.72 -3.60
N VAL A 382 -16.73 -3.82 -3.36
CA VAL A 382 -17.24 -4.21 -2.04
C VAL A 382 -17.07 -5.69 -1.71
N THR A 383 -16.90 -6.56 -2.71
CA THR A 383 -16.70 -8.00 -2.52
C THR A 383 -15.23 -8.42 -2.51
N TYR A 384 -14.31 -7.60 -3.02
CA TYR A 384 -12.92 -7.99 -3.11
C TYR A 384 -12.26 -7.98 -1.72
N PRO A 385 -11.65 -9.11 -1.26
CA PRO A 385 -11.15 -9.21 0.11
C PRO A 385 -10.14 -8.14 0.50
N PHE A 386 -9.25 -7.73 -0.43
CA PHE A 386 -8.18 -6.78 -0.12
C PHE A 386 -8.67 -5.33 0.02
N THR A 387 -9.79 -4.95 -0.61
CA THR A 387 -10.41 -3.64 -0.32
C THR A 387 -11.02 -3.62 1.08
N LEU A 388 -11.64 -4.74 1.52
CA LEU A 388 -12.08 -4.87 2.91
C LEU A 388 -10.89 -4.92 3.88
N TYR A 389 -9.82 -5.62 3.54
CA TYR A 389 -8.61 -5.67 4.35
C TYR A 389 -8.01 -4.28 4.60
N ALA A 390 -7.96 -3.41 3.58
CA ALA A 390 -7.51 -2.03 3.72
C ALA A 390 -8.45 -1.21 4.61
N LEU A 391 -9.78 -1.35 4.45
CA LEU A 391 -10.78 -0.73 5.31
C LEU A 391 -10.62 -1.18 6.77
N MET A 392 -10.52 -2.49 7.02
CA MET A 392 -10.44 -3.07 8.36
C MET A 392 -9.11 -2.79 9.08
N SER A 393 -8.05 -2.46 8.33
CA SER A 393 -6.78 -1.99 8.87
C SER A 393 -6.78 -0.49 9.17
N ASN A 394 -7.85 0.22 8.83
CA ASN A 394 -8.02 1.68 8.93
C ASN A 394 -6.80 2.42 8.35
N SER A 395 -6.30 1.94 7.21
CA SER A 395 -5.12 2.50 6.55
C SER A 395 -5.47 3.66 5.62
N ASN A 396 -4.50 4.52 5.36
CA ASN A 396 -4.63 5.61 4.38
C ASN A 396 -4.45 5.16 2.92
N ASP A 397 -4.25 3.86 2.66
CA ASP A 397 -3.96 3.33 1.32
C ASP A 397 -5.17 3.45 0.38
N THR A 398 -6.39 3.34 0.91
CA THR A 398 -7.61 3.54 0.12
C THR A 398 -7.73 4.98 -0.40
N LEU A 399 -7.17 5.98 0.29
CA LEU A 399 -7.13 7.37 -0.20
C LEU A 399 -6.34 7.48 -1.52
N VAL A 400 -5.25 6.74 -1.68
CA VAL A 400 -4.51 6.67 -2.96
C VAL A 400 -5.42 6.16 -4.08
N ALA A 401 -6.16 5.08 -3.83
CA ALA A 401 -7.12 4.53 -4.80
C ALA A 401 -8.21 5.56 -5.16
N VAL A 402 -8.77 6.28 -4.18
CA VAL A 402 -9.74 7.36 -4.38
C VAL A 402 -9.18 8.42 -5.32
N LEU A 403 -8.00 8.95 -5.06
CA LEU A 403 -7.41 10.04 -5.83
C LEU A 403 -7.02 9.61 -7.25
N VAL A 404 -6.51 8.39 -7.41
CA VAL A 404 -6.20 7.84 -8.73
C VAL A 404 -7.48 7.58 -9.53
N LEU A 405 -8.53 7.03 -8.92
CA LEU A 405 -9.84 6.88 -9.57
C LEU A 405 -10.46 8.25 -9.91
N ALA A 406 -10.33 9.25 -9.02
CA ALA A 406 -10.78 10.62 -9.29
C ALA A 406 -10.03 11.25 -10.47
N ALA A 407 -8.72 10.98 -10.63
CA ALA A 407 -7.97 11.42 -11.81
C ALA A 407 -8.52 10.79 -13.11
N VAL A 408 -8.86 9.49 -13.08
CA VAL A 408 -9.51 8.80 -14.22
C VAL A 408 -10.92 9.37 -14.47
N TRP A 409 -11.71 9.62 -13.44
CA TRP A 409 -13.03 10.23 -13.56
C TRP A 409 -12.94 11.64 -14.17
N ALA A 410 -11.92 12.41 -13.78
CA ALA A 410 -11.64 13.75 -14.29
C ALA A 410 -10.91 13.76 -15.65
N ALA A 411 -10.77 12.63 -16.36
CA ALA A 411 -9.98 12.52 -17.60
C ALA A 411 -10.36 13.54 -18.69
N GLY A 412 -11.63 13.99 -18.72
CA GLY A 412 -12.11 15.03 -19.64
C GLY A 412 -11.65 16.45 -19.30
N SER A 413 -11.21 16.70 -18.06
CA SER A 413 -10.73 18.02 -17.60
C SER A 413 -9.21 17.98 -17.41
N PRO A 414 -8.42 18.69 -18.24
CA PRO A 414 -6.97 18.74 -18.07
C PRO A 414 -6.53 19.22 -16.68
N ALA A 415 -7.13 20.30 -16.18
CA ALA A 415 -6.83 20.83 -14.84
C ALA A 415 -7.23 19.84 -13.74
N GLY A 416 -8.45 19.25 -13.84
CA GLY A 416 -8.93 18.29 -12.84
C GLY A 416 -8.05 17.05 -12.73
N ARG A 417 -7.64 16.44 -13.87
CA ARG A 417 -6.75 15.29 -13.82
C ARG A 417 -5.35 15.65 -13.33
N GLY A 418 -4.86 16.88 -13.63
CA GLY A 418 -3.62 17.39 -13.06
C GLY A 418 -3.70 17.53 -11.54
N ALA A 419 -4.78 18.11 -11.05
CA ALA A 419 -5.03 18.29 -9.63
C ALA A 419 -5.08 16.93 -8.88
N PHE A 420 -5.87 15.97 -9.38
CA PHE A 420 -5.97 14.67 -8.70
C PHE A 420 -4.69 13.84 -8.76
N VAL A 421 -3.90 13.94 -9.84
CA VAL A 421 -2.58 13.29 -9.91
C VAL A 421 -1.60 13.93 -8.91
N ALA A 422 -1.61 15.25 -8.75
CA ALA A 422 -0.82 15.94 -7.74
C ALA A 422 -1.21 15.49 -6.33
N LEU A 423 -2.50 15.48 -6.01
CA LEU A 423 -2.99 15.03 -4.71
C LEU A 423 -2.65 13.56 -4.43
N ALA A 424 -2.82 12.67 -5.42
CA ALA A 424 -2.42 11.27 -5.29
C ALA A 424 -0.91 11.12 -5.00
N GLY A 425 -0.09 11.88 -5.72
CA GLY A 425 1.36 11.91 -5.53
C GLY A 425 1.78 12.52 -4.20
N LEU A 426 1.04 13.49 -3.70
CA LEU A 426 1.26 14.11 -2.39
C LEU A 426 0.57 13.35 -1.24
N THR A 427 -0.09 12.25 -1.54
CA THR A 427 -0.50 11.25 -0.55
C THR A 427 0.62 10.25 -0.31
N LYS A 428 0.99 9.53 -1.36
CA LYS A 428 2.15 8.63 -1.42
C LYS A 428 2.84 8.83 -2.77
N PHE A 429 4.15 9.00 -2.80
CA PHE A 429 4.87 9.53 -3.98
C PHE A 429 4.81 8.66 -5.25
N ALA A 430 4.56 7.36 -5.11
CA ALA A 430 4.50 6.44 -6.27
C ALA A 430 3.49 6.86 -7.36
N PRO A 431 2.27 7.36 -7.08
CA PRO A 431 1.35 7.85 -8.10
C PRO A 431 1.85 9.04 -8.95
N LEU A 432 2.93 9.75 -8.54
CA LEU A 432 3.55 10.77 -9.39
C LEU A 432 4.01 10.22 -10.75
N ALA A 433 4.34 8.94 -10.82
CA ALA A 433 4.68 8.28 -12.08
C ALA A 433 3.54 8.28 -13.11
N LEU A 434 2.29 8.53 -12.69
CA LEU A 434 1.15 8.69 -13.58
C LEU A 434 1.13 10.06 -14.28
N ALA A 435 1.89 11.05 -13.78
CA ALA A 435 1.82 12.43 -14.27
C ALA A 435 2.08 12.57 -15.78
N PRO A 436 3.07 11.89 -16.40
CA PRO A 436 3.28 11.98 -17.85
C PRO A 436 2.11 11.43 -18.66
N LEU A 437 1.56 10.28 -18.25
CA LEU A 437 0.42 9.64 -18.90
C LEU A 437 -0.82 10.55 -18.88
N PHE A 438 -1.13 11.15 -17.73
CA PHE A 438 -2.28 12.02 -17.58
C PHE A 438 -2.07 13.39 -18.23
N ALA A 439 -0.85 13.92 -18.27
CA ALA A 439 -0.54 15.17 -18.96
C ALA A 439 -0.83 15.07 -20.47
N THR A 440 -0.44 13.95 -21.09
CA THR A 440 -0.58 13.75 -22.55
C THR A 440 -1.93 13.14 -22.96
N HIS A 441 -2.77 12.73 -22.00
CA HIS A 441 -4.11 12.21 -22.31
C HIS A 441 -4.99 13.29 -22.95
N GLY A 442 -5.58 12.96 -24.10
CA GLY A 442 -6.38 13.92 -24.89
C GLY A 442 -5.57 14.83 -25.82
N GLY A 443 -4.24 14.60 -25.93
CA GLY A 443 -3.33 15.26 -26.87
C GLY A 443 -2.36 16.23 -26.19
N MET A 444 -1.29 16.57 -26.93
CA MET A 444 -0.20 17.42 -26.46
C MET A 444 -0.34 18.89 -26.88
N ARG A 445 -1.58 19.40 -26.99
CA ARG A 445 -1.82 20.80 -27.32
C ARG A 445 -1.31 21.70 -26.18
N PRO A 446 -0.60 22.82 -26.44
CA PRO A 446 -0.01 23.66 -25.38
C PRO A 446 -1.03 24.11 -24.33
N ARG A 447 -2.25 24.46 -24.75
CA ARG A 447 -3.34 24.84 -23.83
C ARG A 447 -3.77 23.71 -22.89
N VAL A 448 -3.79 22.47 -23.38
CA VAL A 448 -4.13 21.27 -22.58
C VAL A 448 -3.03 20.99 -21.55
N LEU A 449 -1.77 21.05 -21.99
CA LEU A 449 -0.62 20.85 -21.10
C LEU A 449 -0.53 21.97 -20.05
N LEU A 450 -0.79 23.23 -20.42
CA LEU A 450 -0.81 24.35 -19.48
C LEU A 450 -1.93 24.18 -18.45
N ALA A 451 -3.15 23.86 -18.88
CA ALA A 451 -4.27 23.63 -17.97
C ALA A 451 -3.98 22.46 -17.00
N TYR A 452 -3.36 21.38 -17.50
CA TYR A 452 -2.91 20.27 -16.66
C TYR A 452 -1.87 20.75 -15.63
N ALA A 453 -0.85 21.47 -16.09
CA ALA A 453 0.22 21.97 -15.22
C ALA A 453 -0.31 22.95 -14.15
N LEU A 454 -1.24 23.84 -14.52
CA LEU A 454 -1.88 24.76 -13.58
C LEU A 454 -2.74 24.02 -12.55
N GLY A 455 -3.51 23.00 -12.97
CA GLY A 455 -4.26 22.16 -12.05
C GLY A 455 -3.35 21.38 -11.09
N PHE A 456 -2.28 20.82 -11.61
CA PHE A 456 -1.28 20.09 -10.81
C PHE A 456 -0.59 21.03 -9.79
N ALA A 457 -0.05 22.15 -10.26
CA ALA A 457 0.65 23.11 -9.40
C ALA A 457 -0.30 23.75 -8.37
N GLY A 458 -1.52 24.12 -8.78
CA GLY A 458 -2.52 24.69 -7.87
C GLY A 458 -2.92 23.74 -6.76
N ALA A 459 -3.15 22.45 -7.07
CA ALA A 459 -3.45 21.46 -6.06
C ALA A 459 -2.25 21.17 -5.13
N ALA A 460 -1.03 21.16 -5.68
CA ALA A 460 0.18 21.01 -4.87
C ALA A 460 0.37 22.21 -3.93
N MET A 461 0.21 23.44 -4.42
CA MET A 461 0.28 24.65 -3.59
C MET A 461 -0.75 24.63 -2.47
N LEU A 462 -2.00 24.26 -2.79
CA LEU A 462 -3.06 24.15 -1.78
C LEU A 462 -2.76 23.09 -0.71
N ALA A 463 -2.13 21.96 -1.09
CA ALA A 463 -1.74 20.92 -0.15
C ALA A 463 -0.61 21.35 0.79
N PHE A 464 0.30 22.21 0.34
CA PHE A 464 1.39 22.75 1.18
C PHE A 464 1.01 24.04 1.91
N ALA A 465 -0.03 24.75 1.49
CA ALA A 465 -0.40 26.05 2.06
C ALA A 465 -0.57 26.05 3.60
N PRO A 466 -1.25 25.06 4.22
CA PRO A 466 -1.37 25.01 5.69
C PRO A 466 -0.06 24.79 6.42
N LEU A 467 0.99 24.30 5.73
CA LEU A 467 2.28 23.97 6.31
C LEU A 467 3.31 25.10 6.19
N LEU A 468 3.06 26.12 5.37
CA LEU A 468 4.07 27.12 5.00
C LEU A 468 4.69 27.86 6.20
N GLY A 469 3.94 28.01 7.30
CA GLY A 469 4.44 28.67 8.52
C GLY A 469 5.49 27.86 9.30
N ASN A 470 5.45 26.51 9.17
CA ASN A 470 6.24 25.58 9.97
C ASN A 470 6.92 24.48 9.12
N LEU A 471 6.96 24.66 7.80
CA LEU A 471 7.58 23.71 6.89
C LEU A 471 9.09 23.91 6.82
N GLU A 472 9.83 23.00 7.39
CA GLU A 472 11.26 22.87 7.16
C GLU A 472 11.52 21.90 6.01
N LEU A 473 11.94 22.44 4.84
CA LEU A 473 12.14 21.64 3.61
C LEU A 473 13.13 20.50 3.78
N ARG A 474 14.15 20.67 4.61
CA ARG A 474 15.13 19.62 4.90
C ARG A 474 14.48 18.49 5.70
N SER A 475 13.74 18.81 6.75
CA SER A 475 13.01 17.84 7.55
C SER A 475 11.99 17.08 6.69
N PHE A 476 11.22 17.79 5.84
CA PHE A 476 10.34 17.14 4.86
C PHE A 476 11.10 16.16 3.96
N TRP A 477 12.24 16.56 3.37
CA TRP A 477 13.03 15.70 2.51
C TRP A 477 13.54 14.45 3.23
N ASP A 478 14.14 14.65 4.41
CA ASP A 478 14.77 13.57 5.18
C ASP A 478 13.75 12.54 5.66
N HIS A 479 12.59 12.98 6.17
CA HIS A 479 11.53 12.10 6.69
C HIS A 479 10.67 11.47 5.60
N THR A 480 10.59 12.04 4.40
CA THR A 480 9.76 11.49 3.33
C THR A 480 10.60 10.81 2.24
N ILE A 481 11.25 11.56 1.36
CA ILE A 481 11.92 11.04 0.17
C ILE A 481 13.15 10.21 0.55
N ALA A 482 14.03 10.75 1.39
CA ALA A 482 15.27 10.07 1.78
C ALA A 482 14.95 8.81 2.60
N PHE A 483 13.99 8.88 3.52
CA PHE A 483 13.53 7.72 4.28
C PHE A 483 13.03 6.60 3.37
N GLN A 484 12.15 6.89 2.41
CA GLN A 484 11.62 5.87 1.50
C GLN A 484 12.71 5.26 0.59
N ALA A 485 13.69 6.08 0.17
CA ALA A 485 14.80 5.62 -0.66
C ALA A 485 15.77 4.69 0.09
N GLN A 486 15.90 4.87 1.41
CA GLN A 486 16.84 4.13 2.25
C GLN A 486 16.18 2.98 3.03
N ARG A 487 14.86 2.88 2.99
CA ARG A 487 14.11 1.90 3.76
C ARG A 487 14.38 0.48 3.29
N GLY A 488 15.16 -0.30 4.04
CA GLY A 488 15.24 -1.76 3.89
C GLY A 488 13.91 -2.42 4.30
N SER A 489 13.56 -3.58 3.71
CA SER A 489 12.34 -4.29 4.07
C SER A 489 12.36 -5.73 3.56
N PRO A 490 12.00 -6.75 4.36
CA PRO A 490 11.93 -8.14 3.90
C PRO A 490 10.65 -8.44 3.09
N PHE A 491 9.79 -7.44 2.82
CA PHE A 491 8.51 -7.63 2.15
C PHE A 491 8.58 -7.46 0.63
N SER A 492 9.76 -7.68 0.05
CA SER A 492 9.98 -7.82 -1.39
C SER A 492 11.09 -8.85 -1.63
N VAL A 493 11.19 -9.38 -2.84
CA VAL A 493 12.32 -10.26 -3.20
C VAL A 493 13.66 -9.51 -3.14
N TRP A 494 13.64 -8.20 -3.27
CA TRP A 494 14.83 -7.33 -3.21
C TRP A 494 15.41 -7.20 -1.80
N GLY A 495 14.58 -7.31 -0.76
CA GLY A 495 15.01 -7.17 0.62
C GLY A 495 14.78 -8.42 1.47
N LEU A 496 14.14 -9.47 0.92
CA LEU A 496 13.99 -10.77 1.59
C LEU A 496 15.30 -11.57 1.57
N TYR A 497 16.02 -11.50 0.44
CA TYR A 497 17.29 -12.15 0.27
C TYR A 497 18.43 -11.24 0.72
N ASP A 498 19.62 -11.81 0.90
CA ASP A 498 20.79 -11.10 1.43
C ASP A 498 21.05 -9.80 0.64
N PRO A 499 21.04 -8.63 1.30
CA PRO A 499 21.29 -7.35 0.65
C PRO A 499 22.73 -7.21 0.08
N ASP A 500 23.67 -8.07 0.52
CA ASP A 500 25.05 -8.07 0.03
C ASP A 500 25.22 -8.78 -1.32
N VAL A 501 24.14 -9.34 -1.88
CA VAL A 501 24.14 -9.96 -3.20
C VAL A 501 24.07 -8.89 -4.29
N GLU A 502 25.23 -8.54 -4.84
CA GLU A 502 25.41 -7.44 -5.80
C GLU A 502 24.50 -7.54 -7.04
N TRP A 503 24.36 -8.75 -7.63
CA TRP A 503 23.52 -8.92 -8.82
C TRP A 503 22.03 -8.60 -8.54
N LEU A 504 21.56 -8.87 -7.32
CA LEU A 504 20.17 -8.58 -6.93
C LEU A 504 19.92 -7.07 -6.87
N ASN A 505 20.87 -6.31 -6.34
CA ASN A 505 20.82 -4.85 -6.31
C ASN A 505 20.85 -4.26 -7.73
N VAL A 506 21.68 -4.82 -8.63
CA VAL A 506 21.71 -4.42 -10.04
C VAL A 506 20.39 -4.74 -10.73
N ALA A 507 19.82 -5.92 -10.51
CA ALA A 507 18.53 -6.32 -11.06
C ALA A 507 17.40 -5.41 -10.56
N GLN A 508 17.35 -5.06 -9.26
CA GLN A 508 16.37 -4.13 -8.73
C GLN A 508 16.46 -2.75 -9.42
N ARG A 509 17.67 -2.20 -9.54
CA ARG A 509 17.88 -0.90 -10.24
C ARG A 509 17.43 -0.97 -11.69
N ALA A 510 17.68 -2.08 -12.38
CA ALA A 510 17.21 -2.29 -13.74
C ALA A 510 15.67 -2.32 -13.82
N VAL A 511 14.99 -3.00 -12.89
CA VAL A 511 13.53 -3.03 -12.82
C VAL A 511 12.95 -1.65 -12.46
N GLN A 512 13.60 -0.90 -11.56
CA GLN A 512 13.23 0.49 -11.24
C GLN A 512 13.35 1.38 -12.47
N GLY A 513 14.48 1.31 -13.18
CA GLY A 513 14.68 2.04 -14.43
C GLY A 513 13.66 1.67 -15.49
N ALA A 514 13.35 0.38 -15.66
CA ALA A 514 12.33 -0.11 -16.58
C ALA A 514 10.92 0.42 -16.23
N ALA A 515 10.57 0.49 -14.95
CA ALA A 515 9.28 1.05 -14.52
C ALA A 515 9.17 2.55 -14.84
N VAL A 516 10.22 3.32 -14.63
CA VAL A 516 10.28 4.75 -15.02
C VAL A 516 10.18 4.91 -16.53
N LEU A 517 10.96 4.15 -17.30
CA LEU A 517 10.91 4.19 -18.76
C LEU A 517 9.54 3.79 -19.29
N LEU A 518 8.88 2.80 -18.66
CA LEU A 518 7.51 2.42 -19.01
C LEU A 518 6.53 3.58 -18.77
N ALA A 519 6.61 4.25 -17.62
CA ALA A 519 5.75 5.39 -17.29
C ALA A 519 5.92 6.53 -18.34
N LEU A 520 7.15 6.81 -18.75
CA LEU A 520 7.46 7.76 -19.81
C LEU A 520 6.97 7.28 -21.19
N ALA A 521 7.26 6.05 -21.54
CA ALA A 521 6.86 5.48 -22.83
C ALA A 521 5.33 5.50 -23.02
N LEU A 522 4.56 5.14 -21.98
CA LEU A 522 3.10 5.15 -22.02
C LEU A 522 2.49 6.56 -22.17
N ALA A 523 3.26 7.62 -21.93
CA ALA A 523 2.86 8.98 -22.25
C ALA A 523 2.83 9.25 -23.77
N PHE A 524 3.66 8.56 -24.58
CA PHE A 524 3.88 8.86 -26.00
C PHE A 524 3.51 7.72 -26.95
N VAL A 525 3.56 6.47 -26.49
CA VAL A 525 3.27 5.31 -27.34
C VAL A 525 1.78 5.32 -27.73
N PRO A 526 1.44 5.03 -29.02
CA PRO A 526 0.07 4.90 -29.48
C PRO A 526 -0.70 3.85 -28.69
N ARG A 527 -1.85 4.21 -28.19
CA ARG A 527 -2.69 3.41 -27.29
C ARG A 527 -4.15 3.77 -27.44
N ARG A 528 -5.01 3.06 -26.73
CA ARG A 528 -6.40 3.47 -26.57
C ARG A 528 -6.47 4.83 -25.85
N HIS A 529 -7.22 5.77 -26.41
CA HIS A 529 -7.42 7.09 -25.81
C HIS A 529 -8.73 7.20 -25.01
N ASP A 530 -9.40 6.07 -24.77
CA ASP A 530 -10.60 6.00 -23.94
C ASP A 530 -10.26 5.76 -22.45
N LEU A 531 -11.28 5.82 -21.59
CA LEU A 531 -11.10 5.60 -20.14
C LEU A 531 -10.58 4.21 -19.80
N VAL A 532 -10.91 3.20 -20.62
CA VAL A 532 -10.44 1.83 -20.45
C VAL A 532 -8.93 1.74 -20.69
N GLY A 533 -8.44 2.39 -21.77
CA GLY A 533 -7.02 2.47 -22.06
C GLY A 533 -6.24 3.26 -21.02
N LEU A 534 -6.80 4.40 -20.55
CA LEU A 534 -6.21 5.20 -19.50
C LEU A 534 -6.07 4.40 -18.20
N ALA A 535 -7.14 3.71 -17.76
CA ALA A 535 -7.12 2.86 -16.58
C ALA A 535 -6.13 1.71 -16.71
N ALA A 536 -6.07 1.03 -17.87
CA ALA A 536 -5.13 -0.05 -18.12
C ALA A 536 -3.67 0.42 -18.05
N CYS A 537 -3.32 1.54 -18.72
CA CYS A 537 -1.98 2.09 -18.67
C CYS A 537 -1.61 2.60 -17.25
N SER A 538 -2.56 3.20 -16.53
CA SER A 538 -2.34 3.62 -15.14
C SER A 538 -2.08 2.43 -14.23
N ALA A 539 -2.88 1.35 -14.36
CA ALA A 539 -2.65 0.11 -13.62
C ALA A 539 -1.28 -0.50 -13.95
N ALA A 540 -0.88 -0.51 -15.23
CA ALA A 540 0.42 -1.03 -15.66
C ALA A 540 1.59 -0.26 -15.02
N ILE A 541 1.52 1.07 -14.96
CA ILE A 541 2.54 1.89 -14.30
C ILE A 541 2.62 1.56 -12.80
N LEU A 542 1.48 1.51 -12.10
CA LEU A 542 1.47 1.21 -10.66
C LEU A 542 1.96 -0.20 -10.37
N LEU A 543 1.60 -1.20 -11.20
CA LEU A 543 2.07 -2.59 -11.08
C LEU A 543 3.58 -2.69 -11.33
N ALA A 544 4.11 -1.97 -12.33
CA ALA A 544 5.55 -1.94 -12.59
C ALA A 544 6.33 -1.33 -11.42
N LEU A 545 5.81 -0.25 -10.83
CA LEU A 545 6.40 0.33 -9.62
C LEU A 545 6.36 -0.65 -8.45
N GLN A 546 5.25 -1.36 -8.25
CA GLN A 546 5.12 -2.33 -7.16
C GLN A 546 6.05 -3.53 -7.30
N LEU A 547 6.43 -3.90 -8.53
CA LEU A 547 7.48 -4.90 -8.78
C LEU A 547 8.89 -4.39 -8.42
N ALA A 548 9.11 -3.08 -8.41
CA ALA A 548 10.41 -2.43 -8.27
C ALA A 548 10.74 -2.00 -6.82
N VAL A 549 9.72 -1.82 -5.95
CA VAL A 549 9.91 -1.29 -4.60
C VAL A 549 10.53 -2.31 -3.65
N THR A 550 11.34 -1.83 -2.69
CA THR A 550 11.90 -2.65 -1.62
C THR A 550 10.87 -3.02 -0.57
N HIS A 551 9.93 -2.11 -0.27
CA HIS A 551 8.85 -2.37 0.67
C HIS A 551 7.53 -2.48 -0.07
N TRP A 552 6.92 -3.67 -0.07
CA TRP A 552 5.61 -3.95 -0.63
C TRP A 552 4.69 -4.53 0.44
N PHE A 553 3.41 -4.15 0.42
CA PHE A 553 2.42 -4.71 1.34
C PHE A 553 1.06 -4.86 0.68
N TYR A 554 0.22 -5.76 1.18
CA TYR A 554 -1.11 -6.07 0.64
C TYR A 554 -2.05 -4.86 0.57
N LEU A 555 -1.80 -3.84 1.39
CA LEU A 555 -2.54 -2.58 1.38
C LEU A 555 -2.34 -1.77 0.08
N TYR A 556 -1.33 -2.11 -0.74
CA TYR A 556 -1.11 -1.46 -2.03
C TYR A 556 -1.95 -2.05 -3.17
N ILE A 557 -2.61 -3.18 -2.95
CA ILE A 557 -3.50 -3.81 -3.94
C ILE A 557 -4.66 -2.87 -4.34
N PRO A 558 -5.37 -2.18 -3.43
CA PRO A 558 -6.41 -1.22 -3.79
C PRO A 558 -5.97 -0.12 -4.77
N TRP A 559 -4.68 0.27 -4.79
CA TRP A 559 -4.18 1.34 -5.67
C TRP A 559 -4.38 1.03 -7.15
N PHE A 560 -4.22 -0.24 -7.55
CA PHE A 560 -4.40 -0.68 -8.93
C PHE A 560 -5.71 -1.45 -9.16
N PHE A 561 -6.33 -2.00 -8.12
CA PHE A 561 -7.47 -2.90 -8.27
C PHE A 561 -8.63 -2.26 -9.04
N GLY A 562 -9.07 -1.06 -8.65
CA GLY A 562 -10.15 -0.35 -9.32
C GLY A 562 -9.85 -0.08 -10.81
N LEU A 563 -8.60 0.26 -11.13
CA LEU A 563 -8.12 0.47 -12.50
C LEU A 563 -8.14 -0.82 -13.32
N VAL A 564 -7.68 -1.92 -12.73
CA VAL A 564 -7.70 -3.26 -13.34
C VAL A 564 -9.14 -3.65 -13.66
N MET A 565 -10.07 -3.49 -12.72
CA MET A 565 -11.48 -3.83 -12.95
C MET A 565 -12.13 -2.98 -14.03
N ILE A 566 -11.82 -1.66 -14.09
CA ILE A 566 -12.27 -0.78 -15.18
C ILE A 566 -11.72 -1.30 -16.53
N ALA A 567 -10.46 -1.69 -16.59
CA ALA A 567 -9.83 -2.18 -17.80
C ALA A 567 -10.42 -3.54 -18.26
N LEU A 568 -10.65 -4.45 -17.34
CA LEU A 568 -11.17 -5.80 -17.63
C LEU A 568 -12.64 -5.78 -18.03
N LEU A 569 -13.49 -5.11 -17.26
CA LEU A 569 -14.93 -5.10 -17.49
C LEU A 569 -15.34 -4.06 -18.54
N GLY A 570 -14.68 -2.91 -18.60
CA GLY A 570 -15.00 -1.83 -19.53
C GLY A 570 -14.79 -2.17 -21.00
N ARG A 571 -13.93 -3.14 -21.34
CA ARG A 571 -13.71 -3.60 -22.71
C ARG A 571 -14.79 -4.55 -23.25
N ARG A 572 -15.63 -5.11 -22.38
CA ARG A 572 -16.65 -6.11 -22.77
C ARG A 572 -17.98 -5.46 -23.17
N GLY A 573 -18.85 -6.21 -23.88
CA GLY A 573 -20.19 -5.79 -24.24
C GLY A 573 -21.13 -5.69 -23.01
N PRO A 574 -22.33 -5.08 -23.13
CA PRO A 574 -23.32 -5.07 -22.07
C PRO A 574 -23.69 -6.49 -21.64
N PRO A 575 -24.19 -6.70 -20.41
CA PRO A 575 -24.64 -8.01 -19.97
C PRO A 575 -25.67 -8.60 -20.92
N ALA A 576 -25.53 -9.89 -21.23
CA ALA A 576 -26.51 -10.58 -22.08
C ALA A 576 -27.88 -10.54 -21.38
N GLY A 577 -28.90 -10.02 -22.05
CA GLY A 577 -30.27 -9.87 -21.52
C GLY A 577 -30.70 -8.44 -21.25
N THR A 578 -29.79 -7.45 -21.25
CA THR A 578 -30.11 -6.01 -21.04
C THR A 578 -30.29 -5.23 -22.37
N SER A 579 -30.64 -5.90 -23.46
CA SER A 579 -30.96 -5.21 -24.73
C SER A 579 -32.04 -4.13 -24.46
N PRO A 580 -31.81 -2.85 -24.79
CA PRO A 580 -32.85 -1.85 -24.69
C PRO A 580 -34.00 -2.31 -25.56
N ARG A 581 -35.22 -2.53 -24.99
CA ARG A 581 -36.43 -2.70 -25.76
C ARG A 581 -36.46 -1.55 -26.78
N ARG A 582 -36.17 -1.85 -28.04
CA ARG A 582 -36.50 -0.93 -29.14
C ARG A 582 -38.00 -0.67 -29.01
N LEU A 583 -38.36 0.50 -28.53
CA LEU A 583 -39.70 1.02 -28.71
C LEU A 583 -39.92 1.00 -30.23
N ARG A 584 -40.59 -0.04 -30.71
CA ARG A 584 -41.16 -0.06 -32.07
C ARG A 584 -42.03 1.19 -32.12
N ARG A 585 -41.55 2.24 -32.77
CA ARG A 585 -42.46 3.27 -33.30
C ARG A 585 -43.45 2.53 -34.16
N ARG A 586 -44.65 2.32 -33.65
CA ARG A 586 -45.81 2.00 -34.49
C ARG A 586 -45.94 3.16 -35.45
N GLY A 587 -45.58 2.96 -36.71
CA GLY A 587 -45.97 3.84 -37.79
C GLY A 587 -47.49 3.82 -37.82
N THR A 588 -48.07 4.94 -37.53
CA THR A 588 -49.43 5.26 -37.93
C THR A 588 -49.39 5.53 -39.42
N GLY A 589 -49.91 4.58 -40.21
CA GLY A 589 -50.26 4.79 -41.59
C GLY A 589 -51.52 5.64 -41.70
#